data_f75ab9d7d3f6970b57ad9bfa2ebfe474
#
_entry.id   f75ab9d7d3f6970b57ad9bfa2ebfe474
#
_cell.length_a   1.000
_cell.length_b   1.000
_cell.length_c   1.000
_cell.angle_alpha   90.00
_cell.angle_beta   90.00
_cell.angle_gamma   90.00
#
_symmetry.space_group_name_H-M   'P 1'
#
loop_
_entity.id
_entity.type
_entity.pdbx_description
1 polymer ?
#
loop_
_entity_poly.entity_id
_entity_poly.type
_entity_poly.pdbx_seq_one_letter_code
_entity_poly.pdbx_strand_id
1 'polypeptide(L)'
;MTTPATSRPAWGLGLATVADDGTTLDVWYPAPVLGAPPESDVDIPAELDALTERDDARRVDVVVVRTVIDLDAAPQDTADAYLRLHLLSHRLVQPHGLNLDGLFGVLTNVAWTSHGPCAVEGFEATRLRLRADTGRAVTVYGIDKFPRMVDYVLPAGVRIADADRVRLGAHLASGTTVMHEGFVNFNAGTLGASMVEGRISAGVVVGDGSDVGGGASIMGTLSGGGKEVIRVGERSLLGANAGLGIPLGDDCVVEAGLYLTAGTKVTVLGEMGADGDPLVVKARDLAGRDNLLFRRNSRTGTVEVLERGGVGIELNAALHAN
;
A
#
# COMPACT_ATOMS: atom_id res chain seq x y z
N MET A 1 -9.51 32.61 -17.71
CA MET A 1 -10.22 31.44 -18.29
C MET A 1 -9.45 30.22 -17.86
N THR A 2 -9.92 29.50 -16.83
CA THR A 2 -9.35 28.21 -16.42
C THR A 2 -9.74 27.19 -17.47
N THR A 3 -8.76 26.61 -18.14
CA THR A 3 -8.96 25.45 -19.00
C THR A 3 -9.71 24.40 -18.17
N PRO A 4 -10.82 23.80 -18.65
CA PRO A 4 -11.46 22.73 -17.91
C PRO A 4 -10.43 21.61 -17.70
N ALA A 5 -10.27 21.17 -16.45
CA ALA A 5 -9.43 20.03 -16.15
C ALA A 5 -9.92 18.86 -17.00
N THR A 6 -9.01 18.28 -17.79
CA THR A 6 -9.33 17.10 -18.60
C THR A 6 -9.62 15.96 -17.65
N SER A 7 -10.88 15.51 -17.56
CA SER A 7 -11.27 14.34 -16.75
C SER A 7 -10.38 13.15 -17.11
N ARG A 8 -9.91 12.42 -16.08
CA ARG A 8 -9.16 11.16 -16.24
C ARG A 8 -10.05 9.97 -15.85
N PRO A 9 -10.93 9.54 -16.77
CA PRO A 9 -11.88 8.46 -16.44
C PRO A 9 -11.20 7.10 -16.29
N ALA A 10 -11.82 6.26 -15.48
CA ALA A 10 -11.58 4.83 -15.41
C ALA A 10 -12.89 4.12 -15.14
N TRP A 11 -12.98 2.84 -15.50
CA TRP A 11 -14.20 2.08 -15.32
C TRP A 11 -13.93 0.59 -15.14
N GLY A 12 -14.95 -0.15 -14.71
CA GLY A 12 -14.89 -1.60 -14.62
C GLY A 12 -16.28 -2.21 -14.45
N LEU A 13 -16.41 -3.45 -14.89
CA LEU A 13 -17.47 -4.36 -14.46
C LEU A 13 -16.96 -5.11 -13.24
N GLY A 14 -17.71 -5.06 -12.14
CA GLY A 14 -17.34 -5.68 -10.88
C GLY A 14 -18.45 -6.57 -10.35
N LEU A 15 -18.07 -7.49 -9.47
CA LEU A 15 -18.98 -8.33 -8.72
C LEU A 15 -19.09 -7.77 -7.30
N ALA A 16 -20.24 -7.20 -6.96
CA ALA A 16 -20.51 -6.57 -5.67
C ALA A 16 -21.23 -7.53 -4.73
N THR A 17 -20.82 -7.56 -3.47
CA THR A 17 -21.57 -8.21 -2.40
C THR A 17 -22.37 -7.16 -1.65
N VAL A 18 -23.70 -7.27 -1.70
CA VAL A 18 -24.65 -6.29 -1.13
C VAL A 18 -25.45 -6.95 -0.02
N ALA A 19 -25.41 -6.40 1.19
CA ALA A 19 -26.19 -6.88 2.32
C ALA A 19 -27.67 -6.53 2.21
N ASP A 20 -28.55 -7.18 3.01
CA ASP A 20 -30.01 -6.99 3.01
C ASP A 20 -30.45 -5.53 3.21
N ASP A 21 -29.65 -4.72 3.89
CA ASP A 21 -29.92 -3.30 4.12
C ASP A 21 -29.46 -2.38 2.97
N GLY A 22 -28.96 -2.98 1.88
CA GLY A 22 -28.42 -2.28 0.72
C GLY A 22 -26.97 -1.83 0.86
N THR A 23 -26.29 -2.15 1.97
CA THR A 23 -24.87 -1.82 2.16
C THR A 23 -23.99 -2.67 1.26
N THR A 24 -23.20 -2.06 0.40
CA THR A 24 -22.15 -2.75 -0.35
C THR A 24 -20.99 -3.07 0.57
N LEU A 25 -20.67 -4.36 0.71
CA LEU A 25 -19.57 -4.85 1.57
C LEU A 25 -18.23 -4.79 0.84
N ASP A 26 -18.21 -5.26 -0.40
CA ASP A 26 -17.05 -5.25 -1.28
C ASP A 26 -17.44 -5.21 -2.75
N VAL A 27 -16.45 -4.99 -3.63
CA VAL A 27 -16.60 -5.18 -5.08
C VAL A 27 -15.29 -5.73 -5.64
N TRP A 28 -15.39 -6.83 -6.39
CA TRP A 28 -14.25 -7.38 -7.13
C TRP A 28 -14.27 -6.93 -8.59
N TYR A 29 -13.21 -6.25 -9.04
CA TYR A 29 -13.02 -5.83 -10.44
C TYR A 29 -11.91 -6.67 -11.09
N PRO A 30 -12.23 -7.77 -11.80
CA PRO A 30 -11.22 -8.64 -12.40
C PRO A 30 -10.40 -7.96 -13.50
N ALA A 31 -10.98 -6.99 -14.21
CA ALA A 31 -10.36 -6.31 -15.34
C ALA A 31 -10.75 -4.82 -15.39
N PRO A 32 -10.24 -3.99 -14.46
CA PRO A 32 -10.49 -2.55 -14.50
C PRO A 32 -9.75 -1.90 -15.66
N VAL A 33 -10.28 -0.81 -16.22
CA VAL A 33 -9.78 -0.15 -17.42
C VAL A 33 -9.60 1.34 -17.20
N LEU A 34 -8.48 1.90 -17.66
CA LEU A 34 -8.27 3.36 -17.77
C LEU A 34 -8.93 3.88 -19.06
N GLY A 35 -9.50 5.07 -18.96
CA GLY A 35 -10.19 5.72 -20.08
C GLY A 35 -11.71 5.69 -19.92
N ALA A 36 -12.38 6.37 -20.84
CA ALA A 36 -13.84 6.41 -20.87
C ALA A 36 -14.42 5.03 -21.23
N PRO A 37 -15.54 4.63 -20.62
CA PRO A 37 -16.22 3.42 -21.04
C PRO A 37 -16.75 3.58 -22.48
N PRO A 38 -16.97 2.47 -23.22
CA PRO A 38 -17.64 2.51 -24.52
C PRO A 38 -19.00 3.22 -24.45
N GLU A 39 -19.39 3.93 -25.51
CA GLU A 39 -20.71 4.57 -25.60
C GLU A 39 -21.87 3.55 -25.71
N SER A 40 -21.58 2.38 -26.27
CA SER A 40 -22.52 1.26 -26.31
C SER A 40 -22.61 0.55 -24.95
N ASP A 41 -23.71 -0.12 -24.71
CA ASP A 41 -23.80 -1.02 -23.57
C ASP A 41 -22.67 -2.05 -23.62
N VAL A 42 -21.99 -2.20 -22.50
CA VAL A 42 -20.94 -3.22 -22.35
C VAL A 42 -21.59 -4.52 -22.00
N ASP A 43 -21.43 -5.54 -22.84
CA ASP A 43 -21.91 -6.88 -22.55
C ASP A 43 -21.25 -7.39 -21.25
N ILE A 44 -22.07 -7.92 -20.35
CA ILE A 44 -21.55 -8.57 -19.13
C ILE A 44 -20.93 -9.89 -19.56
N PRO A 45 -19.64 -10.16 -19.23
CA PRO A 45 -19.04 -11.47 -19.50
C PRO A 45 -19.85 -12.58 -18.85
N ALA A 46 -20.13 -13.66 -19.59
CA ALA A 46 -20.94 -14.77 -19.10
C ALA A 46 -20.37 -15.41 -17.82
N GLU A 47 -19.04 -15.42 -17.70
CA GLU A 47 -18.33 -15.93 -16.51
C GLU A 47 -18.58 -15.06 -15.27
N LEU A 48 -18.77 -13.74 -15.46
CA LEU A 48 -19.08 -12.83 -14.34
C LEU A 48 -20.57 -12.90 -13.99
N ASP A 49 -21.44 -12.97 -14.99
CA ASP A 49 -22.89 -13.11 -14.80
C ASP A 49 -23.25 -14.41 -14.07
N ALA A 50 -22.56 -15.49 -14.39
CA ALA A 50 -22.76 -16.80 -13.76
C ALA A 50 -22.42 -16.84 -12.25
N LEU A 51 -21.74 -15.81 -11.73
CA LEU A 51 -21.39 -15.67 -10.30
C LEU A 51 -22.44 -14.88 -9.52
N THR A 52 -23.47 -14.36 -10.20
CA THR A 52 -24.56 -13.65 -9.51
C THR A 52 -25.45 -14.64 -8.77
N GLU A 53 -25.67 -14.37 -7.50
CA GLU A 53 -26.47 -15.26 -6.66
C GLU A 53 -27.04 -14.55 -5.44
N ARG A 54 -28.06 -15.14 -4.84
CA ARG A 54 -28.50 -14.81 -3.48
C ARG A 54 -27.87 -15.81 -2.52
N ASP A 55 -27.11 -15.33 -1.54
CA ASP A 55 -26.59 -16.12 -0.42
C ASP A 55 -27.41 -15.87 0.85
N ASP A 56 -28.35 -16.76 1.11
CA ASP A 56 -29.24 -16.65 2.28
C ASP A 56 -28.53 -16.87 3.60
N ALA A 57 -27.43 -17.63 3.63
CA ALA A 57 -26.67 -17.86 4.83
C ALA A 57 -25.92 -16.61 5.28
N ARG A 58 -25.30 -15.88 4.35
CA ARG A 58 -24.69 -14.58 4.59
C ARG A 58 -25.70 -13.43 4.61
N ARG A 59 -26.89 -13.60 4.00
CA ARG A 59 -27.89 -12.56 3.74
C ARG A 59 -27.33 -11.46 2.85
N VAL A 60 -26.77 -11.85 1.72
CA VAL A 60 -26.23 -10.94 0.72
C VAL A 60 -26.71 -11.32 -0.68
N ASP A 61 -26.81 -10.34 -1.55
CA ASP A 61 -26.91 -10.53 -2.99
C ASP A 61 -25.54 -10.28 -3.61
N VAL A 62 -25.10 -11.18 -4.47
CA VAL A 62 -23.91 -11.01 -5.32
C VAL A 62 -24.38 -10.58 -6.69
N VAL A 63 -24.02 -9.37 -7.10
CA VAL A 63 -24.56 -8.74 -8.32
C VAL A 63 -23.45 -8.11 -9.17
N VAL A 64 -23.63 -8.07 -10.49
CA VAL A 64 -22.72 -7.32 -11.36
C VAL A 64 -23.04 -5.84 -11.30
N VAL A 65 -21.99 -5.02 -11.12
CA VAL A 65 -22.07 -3.57 -11.15
C VAL A 65 -21.13 -2.99 -12.21
N ARG A 66 -21.59 -1.93 -12.88
CA ARG A 66 -20.74 -1.11 -13.75
C ARG A 66 -20.39 0.18 -13.03
N THR A 67 -19.13 0.41 -12.78
CA THR A 67 -18.64 1.62 -12.11
C THR A 67 -17.79 2.44 -13.06
N VAL A 68 -18.03 3.75 -13.09
CA VAL A 68 -17.27 4.73 -13.86
C VAL A 68 -16.84 5.84 -12.91
N ILE A 69 -15.57 6.17 -12.89
CA ILE A 69 -14.99 7.17 -11.99
C ILE A 69 -14.16 8.20 -12.76
N ASP A 70 -13.95 9.35 -12.15
CA ASP A 70 -12.87 10.27 -12.49
C ASP A 70 -11.76 10.11 -11.44
N LEU A 71 -10.53 9.83 -11.89
CA LEU A 71 -9.39 9.61 -11.00
C LEU A 71 -9.07 10.83 -10.13
N ASP A 72 -9.43 12.04 -10.58
CA ASP A 72 -9.14 13.29 -9.87
C ASP A 72 -10.24 13.69 -8.88
N ALA A 73 -11.46 13.14 -9.03
CA ALA A 73 -12.55 13.33 -8.07
C ALA A 73 -12.39 12.41 -6.85
N ALA A 74 -12.92 12.82 -5.70
CA ALA A 74 -12.97 11.96 -4.51
C ALA A 74 -13.94 10.77 -4.71
N PRO A 75 -13.67 9.60 -4.09
CA PRO A 75 -14.57 8.44 -4.17
C PRO A 75 -15.94 8.78 -3.58
N GLN A 76 -17.02 8.34 -4.25
CA GLN A 76 -18.38 8.70 -3.90
C GLN A 76 -19.10 7.60 -3.12
N ASP A 77 -18.75 6.35 -3.36
CA ASP A 77 -19.35 5.17 -2.72
C ASP A 77 -18.35 4.01 -2.62
N THR A 78 -18.80 2.88 -2.09
CA THR A 78 -17.96 1.69 -1.91
C THR A 78 -17.48 1.13 -3.26
N ALA A 79 -18.31 1.13 -4.30
CA ALA A 79 -17.93 0.58 -5.60
C ALA A 79 -16.82 1.44 -6.26
N ASP A 80 -16.96 2.78 -6.21
CA ASP A 80 -15.91 3.72 -6.64
C ASP A 80 -14.61 3.49 -5.86
N ALA A 81 -14.69 3.39 -4.53
CA ALA A 81 -13.54 3.15 -3.67
C ALA A 81 -12.79 1.85 -4.05
N TYR A 82 -13.53 0.75 -4.23
CA TYR A 82 -12.93 -0.53 -4.63
C TYR A 82 -12.31 -0.48 -6.03
N LEU A 83 -12.91 0.23 -6.98
CA LEU A 83 -12.31 0.40 -8.31
C LEU A 83 -10.95 1.09 -8.22
N ARG A 84 -10.83 2.15 -7.40
CA ARG A 84 -9.54 2.83 -7.18
C ARG A 84 -8.49 1.90 -6.57
N LEU A 85 -8.88 1.11 -5.56
CA LEU A 85 -7.97 0.15 -4.93
C LEU A 85 -7.51 -0.93 -5.93
N HIS A 86 -8.41 -1.41 -6.81
CA HIS A 86 -8.05 -2.35 -7.87
C HIS A 86 -7.09 -1.73 -8.90
N LEU A 87 -7.32 -0.48 -9.34
CA LEU A 87 -6.43 0.21 -10.27
C LEU A 87 -4.99 0.30 -9.75
N LEU A 88 -4.82 0.56 -8.44
CA LEU A 88 -3.51 0.55 -7.78
C LEU A 88 -2.90 -0.86 -7.76
N SER A 89 -3.66 -1.86 -7.34
CA SER A 89 -3.16 -3.24 -7.20
C SER A 89 -2.90 -3.93 -8.55
N HIS A 90 -3.68 -3.60 -9.59
CA HIS A 90 -3.40 -3.99 -10.97
C HIS A 90 -2.25 -3.20 -11.62
N ARG A 91 -1.65 -2.25 -10.91
CA ARG A 91 -0.54 -1.40 -11.40
C ARG A 91 -0.91 -0.53 -12.61
N LEU A 92 -2.20 -0.26 -12.79
CA LEU A 92 -2.69 0.67 -13.82
C LEU A 92 -2.47 2.12 -13.41
N VAL A 93 -2.43 2.39 -12.11
CA VAL A 93 -2.13 3.70 -11.53
C VAL A 93 -1.06 3.50 -10.44
N GLN A 94 -0.08 4.40 -10.38
CA GLN A 94 0.89 4.42 -9.28
C GLN A 94 0.29 5.07 -8.03
N PRO A 95 0.85 4.82 -6.83
CA PRO A 95 0.48 5.56 -5.63
C PRO A 95 0.50 7.07 -5.88
N HIS A 96 -0.46 7.78 -5.32
CA HIS A 96 -0.73 9.22 -5.54
C HIS A 96 -1.21 9.60 -6.96
N GLY A 97 -1.40 8.64 -7.86
CA GLY A 97 -1.89 8.88 -9.22
C GLY A 97 -3.40 9.06 -9.33
N LEU A 98 -4.14 8.92 -8.22
CA LEU A 98 -5.60 9.10 -8.13
C LEU A 98 -6.00 9.69 -6.78
N ASN A 99 -7.20 10.28 -6.70
CA ASN A 99 -7.72 10.88 -5.48
C ASN A 99 -8.35 9.80 -4.58
N LEU A 100 -7.97 9.81 -3.29
CA LEU A 100 -8.51 8.92 -2.24
C LEU A 100 -9.08 9.70 -1.05
N ASP A 101 -9.32 11.01 -1.22
CA ASP A 101 -9.88 11.84 -0.15
C ASP A 101 -11.26 11.31 0.27
N GLY A 102 -11.45 11.10 1.56
CA GLY A 102 -12.72 10.57 2.07
C GLY A 102 -12.91 9.06 1.95
N LEU A 103 -11.93 8.30 1.40
CA LEU A 103 -12.02 6.85 1.20
C LEU A 103 -12.55 6.09 2.42
N PHE A 104 -12.08 6.43 3.62
CA PHE A 104 -12.51 5.77 4.86
C PHE A 104 -14.00 5.99 5.19
N GLY A 105 -14.60 7.07 4.66
CA GLY A 105 -16.01 7.40 4.87
C GLY A 105 -16.95 6.54 4.03
N VAL A 106 -16.49 6.09 2.86
CA VAL A 106 -17.30 5.29 1.92
C VAL A 106 -17.04 3.78 2.02
N LEU A 107 -15.95 3.37 2.67
CA LEU A 107 -15.67 1.96 2.93
C LEU A 107 -16.37 1.49 4.21
N THR A 108 -16.98 0.32 4.14
CA THR A 108 -17.67 -0.35 5.24
C THR A 108 -16.70 -1.28 6.00
N ASN A 109 -16.88 -1.41 7.32
CA ASN A 109 -16.23 -2.48 8.08
C ASN A 109 -16.86 -3.82 7.71
N VAL A 110 -16.03 -4.79 7.36
CA VAL A 110 -16.44 -6.11 6.89
C VAL A 110 -15.78 -7.20 7.71
N ALA A 111 -16.53 -8.24 8.06
CA ALA A 111 -15.96 -9.48 8.57
C ALA A 111 -15.52 -10.35 7.39
N TRP A 112 -14.22 -10.43 7.17
CA TRP A 112 -13.59 -11.23 6.11
C TRP A 112 -13.55 -12.68 6.52
N THR A 113 -14.25 -13.55 5.80
CA THR A 113 -14.42 -14.96 6.22
C THR A 113 -14.04 -15.95 5.10
N SER A 114 -13.90 -17.22 5.49
CA SER A 114 -13.73 -18.32 4.54
C SER A 114 -14.92 -18.55 3.60
N HIS A 115 -16.04 -17.84 3.80
CA HIS A 115 -17.24 -17.90 2.98
C HIS A 115 -17.50 -16.56 2.25
N GLY A 116 -16.51 -15.68 2.21
CA GLY A 116 -16.62 -14.34 1.64
C GLY A 116 -16.91 -13.25 2.67
N PRO A 117 -17.13 -12.01 2.21
CA PRO A 117 -17.41 -10.87 3.07
C PRO A 117 -18.77 -10.99 3.74
N CYS A 118 -18.84 -10.62 5.02
CA CYS A 118 -20.07 -10.61 5.81
C CYS A 118 -20.23 -9.27 6.53
N ALA A 119 -21.47 -8.83 6.71
CA ALA A 119 -21.76 -7.69 7.57
C ALA A 119 -21.29 -7.98 9.00
N VAL A 120 -20.69 -6.97 9.66
CA VAL A 120 -20.23 -7.09 11.05
C VAL A 120 -21.41 -7.09 12.01
N GLU A 121 -22.42 -6.27 11.70
CA GLU A 121 -23.64 -6.24 12.50
C GLU A 121 -24.39 -7.58 12.38
N GLY A 122 -24.74 -8.17 13.52
CA GLY A 122 -25.41 -9.46 13.59
C GLY A 122 -24.56 -10.65 13.12
N PHE A 123 -23.23 -10.53 13.06
CA PHE A 123 -22.33 -11.55 12.52
C PHE A 123 -22.45 -12.91 13.22
N GLU A 124 -22.71 -12.96 14.53
CA GLU A 124 -22.86 -14.25 15.21
C GLU A 124 -24.07 -15.05 14.71
N ALA A 125 -25.16 -14.38 14.34
CA ALA A 125 -26.30 -15.05 13.69
C ALA A 125 -25.93 -15.54 12.27
N THR A 126 -25.15 -14.78 11.53
CA THR A 126 -24.60 -15.17 10.22
C THR A 126 -23.68 -16.38 10.36
N ARG A 127 -22.79 -16.38 11.34
CA ARG A 127 -21.91 -17.51 11.66
C ARG A 127 -22.68 -18.79 11.93
N LEU A 128 -23.79 -18.71 12.68
CA LEU A 128 -24.64 -19.86 12.97
C LEU A 128 -25.32 -20.38 11.69
N ARG A 129 -25.85 -19.51 10.82
CA ARG A 129 -26.47 -19.91 9.54
C ARG A 129 -25.44 -20.58 8.62
N LEU A 130 -24.26 -19.98 8.44
CA LEU A 130 -23.18 -20.54 7.64
C LEU A 130 -22.73 -21.91 8.16
N ARG A 131 -22.65 -22.07 9.50
CA ARG A 131 -22.30 -23.36 10.10
C ARG A 131 -23.41 -24.40 9.91
N ALA A 132 -24.69 -24.00 9.96
CA ALA A 132 -25.82 -24.89 9.72
C ALA A 132 -25.88 -25.34 8.25
N ASP A 133 -25.60 -24.44 7.32
CA ASP A 133 -25.61 -24.67 5.89
C ASP A 133 -24.45 -25.58 5.45
N THR A 134 -23.23 -25.27 5.87
CA THR A 134 -22.01 -25.95 5.41
C THR A 134 -21.56 -27.11 6.27
N GLY A 135 -22.05 -27.22 7.51
CA GLY A 135 -21.58 -28.17 8.52
C GLY A 135 -20.15 -27.92 9.01
N ARG A 136 -19.54 -26.79 8.64
CA ARG A 136 -18.12 -26.47 8.95
C ARG A 136 -18.00 -25.23 9.83
N ALA A 137 -16.87 -25.11 10.51
CA ALA A 137 -16.54 -23.89 11.23
C ALA A 137 -16.23 -22.75 10.24
N VAL A 138 -16.70 -21.54 10.56
CA VAL A 138 -16.40 -20.32 9.80
C VAL A 138 -15.09 -19.74 10.31
N THR A 139 -14.08 -19.67 9.48
CA THR A 139 -12.86 -18.94 9.76
C THR A 139 -13.06 -17.46 9.49
N VAL A 140 -12.74 -16.60 10.44
CA VAL A 140 -12.71 -15.15 10.28
C VAL A 140 -11.24 -14.75 10.17
N TYR A 141 -10.87 -14.19 9.03
CA TYR A 141 -9.51 -13.72 8.76
C TYR A 141 -9.23 -12.36 9.38
N GLY A 142 -10.26 -11.52 9.50
CA GLY A 142 -10.14 -10.18 10.07
C GLY A 142 -11.45 -9.41 10.01
N ILE A 143 -11.44 -8.25 10.67
CA ILE A 143 -12.51 -7.24 10.60
C ILE A 143 -11.82 -5.94 10.22
N ASP A 144 -12.03 -5.48 9.01
CA ASP A 144 -11.38 -4.26 8.49
C ASP A 144 -12.18 -3.69 7.32
N LYS A 145 -11.91 -2.44 6.98
CA LYS A 145 -12.40 -1.78 5.76
C LYS A 145 -11.66 -2.23 4.51
N PHE A 146 -10.43 -2.72 4.65
CA PHE A 146 -9.58 -3.15 3.55
C PHE A 146 -9.40 -4.67 3.57
N PRO A 147 -9.69 -5.35 2.45
CA PRO A 147 -9.38 -6.76 2.31
C PRO A 147 -7.89 -6.98 2.01
N ARG A 148 -7.48 -8.23 2.06
CA ARG A 148 -6.18 -8.69 1.58
C ARG A 148 -6.10 -8.56 0.06
N MET A 149 -4.98 -8.06 -0.45
CA MET A 149 -4.80 -7.91 -1.90
C MET A 149 -5.01 -9.23 -2.64
N VAL A 150 -4.41 -10.31 -2.16
CA VAL A 150 -4.37 -11.60 -2.87
C VAL A 150 -5.74 -12.28 -3.02
N ASP A 151 -6.75 -11.86 -2.27
CA ASP A 151 -8.10 -12.34 -2.43
C ASP A 151 -8.79 -11.73 -3.67
N TYR A 152 -8.22 -10.66 -4.24
CA TYR A 152 -8.77 -9.90 -5.38
C TYR A 152 -7.82 -9.80 -6.56
N VAL A 153 -6.54 -9.59 -6.30
CA VAL A 153 -5.50 -9.36 -7.33
C VAL A 153 -4.25 -10.16 -7.01
N LEU A 154 -3.80 -10.95 -7.97
CA LEU A 154 -2.51 -11.65 -7.92
C LEU A 154 -1.55 -11.00 -8.92
N PRO A 155 -0.73 -10.03 -8.48
CA PRO A 155 0.18 -9.33 -9.39
C PRO A 155 1.30 -10.27 -9.87
N ALA A 156 1.53 -10.31 -11.20
CA ALA A 156 2.58 -11.14 -11.79
C ALA A 156 3.97 -10.67 -11.37
N GLY A 157 4.91 -11.61 -11.16
CA GLY A 157 6.30 -11.32 -10.79
C GLY A 157 6.49 -10.83 -9.35
N VAL A 158 5.54 -11.12 -8.46
CA VAL A 158 5.56 -10.71 -7.05
C VAL A 158 5.45 -11.93 -6.15
N ARG A 159 6.15 -11.92 -5.03
CA ARG A 159 5.99 -12.90 -3.95
C ARG A 159 5.40 -12.23 -2.72
N ILE A 160 4.37 -12.81 -2.14
CA ILE A 160 3.74 -12.39 -0.89
C ILE A 160 3.69 -13.61 0.03
N ALA A 161 4.51 -13.63 1.08
CA ALA A 161 4.64 -14.78 1.96
C ALA A 161 3.45 -14.96 2.90
N ASP A 162 2.77 -13.86 3.27
CA ASP A 162 1.58 -13.86 4.13
C ASP A 162 0.52 -12.90 3.55
N ALA A 163 -0.64 -13.47 3.24
CA ALA A 163 -1.76 -12.73 2.62
C ALA A 163 -2.22 -11.52 3.47
N ASP A 164 -2.19 -11.63 4.80
CA ASP A 164 -2.66 -10.58 5.72
C ASP A 164 -1.73 -9.36 5.76
N ARG A 165 -0.56 -9.44 5.12
CA ARG A 165 0.45 -8.39 5.14
C ARG A 165 0.34 -7.37 4.01
N VAL A 166 -0.54 -7.59 3.03
CA VAL A 166 -0.70 -6.66 1.91
C VAL A 166 -2.17 -6.33 1.73
N ARG A 167 -2.51 -5.06 1.89
CA ARG A 167 -3.86 -4.55 1.66
C ARG A 167 -4.16 -4.37 0.18
N LEU A 168 -5.41 -4.62 -0.23
CA LEU A 168 -5.89 -4.18 -1.54
C LEU A 168 -5.67 -2.66 -1.66
N GLY A 169 -5.21 -2.21 -2.82
CA GLY A 169 -4.76 -0.83 -3.05
C GLY A 169 -3.26 -0.63 -2.85
N ALA A 170 -2.50 -1.65 -2.45
CA ALA A 170 -1.04 -1.63 -2.54
C ALA A 170 -0.59 -1.80 -3.99
N HIS A 171 0.49 -1.11 -4.37
CA HIS A 171 1.13 -1.20 -5.68
C HIS A 171 2.45 -1.94 -5.55
N LEU A 172 2.53 -3.17 -6.04
CA LEU A 172 3.74 -3.97 -5.99
C LEU A 172 4.29 -4.20 -7.40
N ALA A 173 5.42 -3.59 -7.72
CA ALA A 173 6.09 -3.80 -9.00
C ALA A 173 6.63 -5.24 -9.12
N SER A 174 6.86 -5.69 -10.37
CA SER A 174 7.51 -6.96 -10.62
C SER A 174 8.91 -6.99 -9.97
N GLY A 175 9.32 -8.12 -9.42
CA GLY A 175 10.55 -8.26 -8.63
C GLY A 175 10.39 -8.00 -7.14
N THR A 176 9.22 -7.54 -6.69
CA THR A 176 8.95 -7.34 -5.26
C THR A 176 8.72 -8.66 -4.54
N THR A 177 9.34 -8.81 -3.38
CA THR A 177 9.05 -9.87 -2.41
C THR A 177 8.62 -9.24 -1.09
N VAL A 178 7.38 -9.50 -0.66
CA VAL A 178 6.93 -9.15 0.69
C VAL A 178 7.09 -10.38 1.56
N MET A 179 8.03 -10.32 2.50
CA MET A 179 8.33 -11.40 3.43
C MET A 179 7.26 -11.48 4.52
N HIS A 180 7.32 -12.55 5.33
CA HIS A 180 6.32 -12.86 6.36
C HIS A 180 6.08 -11.73 7.36
N GLU A 181 7.12 -10.97 7.72
CA GLU A 181 7.05 -9.83 8.63
C GLU A 181 6.86 -8.49 7.92
N GLY A 182 6.95 -8.48 6.58
CA GLY A 182 6.71 -7.28 5.78
C GLY A 182 5.24 -6.86 5.85
N PHE A 183 4.99 -5.56 5.63
CA PHE A 183 3.62 -5.02 5.53
C PHE A 183 3.56 -3.89 4.51
N VAL A 184 2.56 -3.94 3.62
CA VAL A 184 2.31 -2.87 2.64
C VAL A 184 0.86 -2.40 2.72
N ASN A 185 0.70 -1.10 2.97
CA ASN A 185 -0.61 -0.48 3.07
C ASN A 185 -1.15 -0.08 1.67
N PHE A 186 -2.42 0.37 1.60
CA PHE A 186 -3.00 0.93 0.37
C PHE A 186 -2.31 2.24 -0.03
N ASN A 187 -2.41 2.60 -1.30
CA ASN A 187 -1.77 3.79 -1.90
C ASN A 187 -0.26 3.87 -1.61
N ALA A 188 0.38 2.74 -1.43
CA ALA A 188 1.79 2.59 -1.06
C ALA A 188 2.39 1.41 -1.80
N GLY A 189 3.70 1.27 -1.79
CA GLY A 189 4.34 0.08 -2.34
C GLY A 189 5.68 0.35 -3.00
N THR A 190 6.01 -0.48 -3.99
CA THR A 190 7.31 -0.53 -4.65
C THR A 190 7.19 -0.17 -6.12
N LEU A 191 8.20 0.49 -6.68
CA LEU A 191 8.25 0.85 -8.10
C LEU A 191 9.20 -0.05 -8.93
N GLY A 192 9.83 -1.02 -8.30
CA GLY A 192 10.73 -2.00 -8.92
C GLY A 192 11.01 -3.16 -7.99
N ALA A 193 12.11 -3.87 -8.22
CA ALA A 193 12.56 -4.97 -7.37
C ALA A 193 12.83 -4.48 -5.94
N SER A 194 12.30 -5.18 -4.94
CA SER A 194 12.45 -4.82 -3.54
C SER A 194 12.21 -6.01 -2.63
N MET A 195 13.03 -6.16 -1.61
CA MET A 195 12.76 -7.03 -0.46
C MET A 195 12.09 -6.23 0.65
N VAL A 196 10.85 -6.57 0.96
CA VAL A 196 10.04 -5.88 1.97
C VAL A 196 9.87 -6.80 3.18
N GLU A 197 10.68 -6.58 4.20
CA GLU A 197 10.64 -7.29 5.48
C GLU A 197 10.17 -6.39 6.63
N GLY A 198 9.99 -5.11 6.35
CA GLY A 198 9.50 -4.07 7.25
C GLY A 198 8.16 -3.50 6.80
N ARG A 199 7.74 -2.40 7.44
CA ARG A 199 6.45 -1.77 7.22
C ARG A 199 6.55 -0.60 6.23
N ILE A 200 5.78 -0.66 5.15
CA ILE A 200 5.52 0.43 4.21
C ILE A 200 4.13 1.01 4.56
N SER A 201 4.11 2.18 5.18
CA SER A 201 2.88 2.87 5.59
C SER A 201 2.12 3.44 4.39
N ALA A 202 0.83 3.78 4.58
CA ALA A 202 0.01 4.39 3.53
C ALA A 202 0.69 5.62 2.92
N GLY A 203 0.69 5.71 1.61
CA GLY A 203 1.31 6.78 0.82
C GLY A 203 2.81 6.63 0.58
N VAL A 204 3.49 5.71 1.25
CA VAL A 204 4.93 5.54 1.10
C VAL A 204 5.28 4.77 -0.18
N VAL A 205 6.23 5.30 -0.94
CA VAL A 205 6.74 4.68 -2.16
C VAL A 205 8.21 4.36 -2.00
N VAL A 206 8.60 3.13 -2.41
CA VAL A 206 9.98 2.62 -2.38
C VAL A 206 10.46 2.43 -3.81
N GLY A 207 11.58 3.06 -4.15
CA GLY A 207 12.20 3.01 -5.47
C GLY A 207 12.81 1.64 -5.81
N ASP A 208 13.13 1.45 -7.09
CA ASP A 208 13.71 0.22 -7.60
C ASP A 208 15.04 -0.13 -6.94
N GLY A 209 15.27 -1.41 -6.68
CA GLY A 209 16.49 -1.90 -6.06
C GLY A 209 16.68 -1.49 -4.59
N SER A 210 15.62 -1.06 -3.91
CA SER A 210 15.66 -0.64 -2.51
C SER A 210 15.02 -1.68 -1.60
N ASP A 211 15.66 -1.95 -0.45
CA ASP A 211 15.18 -2.93 0.52
C ASP A 211 14.74 -2.30 1.84
N VAL A 212 13.67 -2.85 2.40
CA VAL A 212 13.12 -2.49 3.70
C VAL A 212 13.39 -3.65 4.67
N GLY A 213 14.44 -3.53 5.46
CA GLY A 213 14.93 -4.59 6.34
C GLY A 213 13.92 -5.02 7.41
N GLY A 214 14.16 -6.20 7.97
CA GLY A 214 13.27 -6.84 8.94
C GLY A 214 12.92 -5.94 10.12
N GLY A 215 11.62 -5.72 10.35
CA GLY A 215 11.14 -4.84 11.42
C GLY A 215 11.36 -3.34 11.20
N ALA A 216 11.94 -2.93 10.08
CA ALA A 216 12.04 -1.51 9.75
C ALA A 216 10.65 -0.88 9.57
N SER A 217 10.53 0.41 9.85
CA SER A 217 9.25 1.11 9.84
C SER A 217 9.37 2.48 9.18
N ILE A 218 8.61 2.68 8.10
CA ILE A 218 8.54 3.95 7.40
C ILE A 218 7.29 4.70 7.82
N MET A 219 7.42 5.94 8.29
CA MET A 219 6.27 6.81 8.58
C MET A 219 5.61 7.24 7.26
N GLY A 220 4.28 7.43 7.26
CA GLY A 220 3.55 7.88 6.07
C GLY A 220 3.88 9.32 5.67
N THR A 221 4.13 10.19 6.67
CA THR A 221 4.46 11.60 6.46
C THR A 221 5.64 12.02 7.32
N LEU A 222 6.26 13.15 6.95
CA LEU A 222 7.36 13.76 7.70
C LEU A 222 7.04 13.83 9.19
N SER A 223 7.92 13.29 10.03
CA SER A 223 7.72 13.26 11.48
C SER A 223 7.66 14.68 12.07
N GLY A 224 6.80 14.86 13.08
CA GLY A 224 6.59 16.17 13.71
C GLY A 224 5.49 17.01 13.07
N GLY A 225 4.53 16.38 12.36
CA GLY A 225 3.31 17.02 11.84
C GLY A 225 3.45 17.63 10.45
N GLY A 226 4.46 17.24 9.69
CA GLY A 226 4.62 17.61 8.28
C GLY A 226 3.59 16.90 7.39
N LYS A 227 3.19 17.53 6.27
CA LYS A 227 2.30 16.95 5.25
C LYS A 227 3.07 16.26 4.12
N GLU A 228 4.39 16.40 4.09
CA GLU A 228 5.24 15.79 3.08
C GLU A 228 5.21 14.27 3.24
N VAL A 229 4.90 13.59 2.15
CA VAL A 229 4.88 12.12 2.10
C VAL A 229 6.30 11.60 2.06
N ILE A 230 6.57 10.55 2.85
CA ILE A 230 7.89 9.93 2.86
C ILE A 230 8.02 8.99 1.66
N ARG A 231 9.17 9.07 1.01
CA ARG A 231 9.58 8.13 -0.02
C ARG A 231 10.99 7.65 0.24
N VAL A 232 11.31 6.48 -0.27
CA VAL A 232 12.65 5.92 -0.35
C VAL A 232 13.04 5.92 -1.82
N GLY A 233 14.19 6.51 -2.15
CA GLY A 233 14.73 6.53 -3.50
C GLY A 233 15.14 5.14 -3.98
N GLU A 234 15.85 5.07 -5.10
CA GLU A 234 16.34 3.84 -5.69
C GLU A 234 17.62 3.33 -4.98
N ARG A 235 17.89 2.02 -5.03
CA ARG A 235 19.12 1.39 -4.53
C ARG A 235 19.47 1.76 -3.09
N SER A 236 18.44 2.01 -2.28
CA SER A 236 18.56 2.43 -0.88
C SER A 236 18.24 1.28 0.06
N LEU A 237 18.81 1.30 1.25
CA LEU A 237 18.62 0.26 2.26
C LEU A 237 18.18 0.85 3.60
N LEU A 238 17.06 0.37 4.11
CA LEU A 238 16.72 0.49 5.52
C LEU A 238 17.17 -0.76 6.25
N GLY A 239 18.17 -0.63 7.12
CA GLY A 239 18.64 -1.75 7.94
C GLY A 239 17.55 -2.28 8.88
N ALA A 240 17.72 -3.51 9.37
CA ALA A 240 16.77 -4.16 10.27
C ALA A 240 16.43 -3.25 11.48
N ASN A 241 15.15 -3.17 11.83
CA ASN A 241 14.63 -2.32 12.90
C ASN A 241 14.95 -0.82 12.75
N ALA A 242 15.33 -0.36 11.57
CA ALA A 242 15.46 1.07 11.31
C ALA A 242 14.09 1.75 11.25
N GLY A 243 14.05 3.02 11.67
CA GLY A 243 12.86 3.86 11.54
C GLY A 243 13.12 5.04 10.62
N LEU A 244 12.20 5.36 9.73
CA LEU A 244 12.34 6.46 8.78
C LEU A 244 11.19 7.45 8.90
N GLY A 245 11.51 8.69 9.24
CA GLY A 245 10.59 9.82 9.36
C GLY A 245 10.96 11.03 8.51
N ILE A 246 11.81 10.85 7.50
CA ILE A 246 12.18 11.82 6.46
C ILE A 246 12.23 11.11 5.10
N PRO A 247 12.00 11.79 3.96
CA PRO A 247 12.33 11.23 2.65
C PRO A 247 13.82 10.90 2.51
N LEU A 248 14.14 9.80 1.83
CA LEU A 248 15.49 9.46 1.38
C LEU A 248 15.59 9.61 -0.14
N GLY A 249 16.75 10.07 -0.60
CA GLY A 249 17.14 10.00 -2.01
C GLY A 249 17.63 8.62 -2.42
N ASP A 250 18.31 8.57 -3.56
CA ASP A 250 18.88 7.36 -4.13
C ASP A 250 20.18 6.97 -3.39
N ASP A 251 20.53 5.68 -3.46
CA ASP A 251 21.77 5.13 -2.93
C ASP A 251 22.00 5.41 -1.43
N CYS A 252 20.94 5.59 -0.65
CA CYS A 252 20.99 5.90 0.76
C CYS A 252 20.96 4.64 1.64
N VAL A 253 21.57 4.73 2.81
CA VAL A 253 21.52 3.69 3.83
C VAL A 253 21.14 4.27 5.18
N VAL A 254 20.21 3.63 5.86
CA VAL A 254 19.96 3.84 7.28
C VAL A 254 20.40 2.60 8.04
N GLU A 255 21.36 2.76 8.94
CA GLU A 255 21.91 1.66 9.75
C GLU A 255 20.81 0.94 10.55
N ALA A 256 21.02 -0.37 10.75
CA ALA A 256 20.10 -1.18 11.56
C ALA A 256 19.92 -0.59 12.97
N GLY A 257 18.67 -0.56 13.45
CA GLY A 257 18.31 -0.04 14.76
C GLY A 257 18.35 1.49 14.90
N LEU A 258 18.66 2.23 13.83
CA LEU A 258 18.63 3.69 13.85
C LEU A 258 17.24 4.22 13.50
N TYR A 259 16.62 4.95 14.44
CA TYR A 259 15.37 5.65 14.17
C TYR A 259 15.65 7.11 13.79
N LEU A 260 15.46 7.47 12.51
CA LEU A 260 15.75 8.79 11.94
C LEU A 260 14.47 9.60 11.78
N THR A 261 14.25 10.57 12.66
CA THR A 261 13.10 11.49 12.60
C THR A 261 13.52 12.85 12.08
N ALA A 262 12.57 13.67 11.63
CA ALA A 262 12.86 15.03 11.13
C ALA A 262 13.64 15.92 12.11
N GLY A 263 13.44 15.73 13.42
CA GLY A 263 14.11 16.49 14.46
C GLY A 263 15.44 15.93 14.92
N THR A 264 15.82 14.72 14.49
CA THR A 264 17.08 14.08 14.87
C THR A 264 18.26 14.97 14.52
N LYS A 265 19.15 15.22 15.49
CA LYS A 265 20.41 15.93 15.26
C LYS A 265 21.41 14.97 14.64
N VAL A 266 21.99 15.38 13.53
CA VAL A 266 22.91 14.58 12.73
C VAL A 266 24.20 15.35 12.54
N THR A 267 25.34 14.76 12.91
CA THR A 267 26.67 15.30 12.65
C THR A 267 27.09 14.94 11.22
N VAL A 268 27.39 15.93 10.40
CA VAL A 268 27.86 15.73 9.02
C VAL A 268 29.36 15.51 9.06
N LEU A 269 29.77 14.27 8.77
CA LEU A 269 31.19 13.91 8.84
C LEU A 269 31.98 14.58 7.70
N GLY A 270 33.09 15.20 8.05
CA GLY A 270 33.95 15.93 7.10
C GLY A 270 33.58 17.39 6.88
N GLU A 271 32.46 17.86 7.47
CA GLU A 271 32.06 19.26 7.41
C GLU A 271 32.20 19.96 8.78
N MET A 272 32.63 21.23 8.76
CA MET A 272 32.78 22.05 9.94
C MET A 272 31.76 23.18 9.95
N GLY A 273 31.17 23.46 11.09
CA GLY A 273 30.36 24.64 11.32
C GLY A 273 31.16 25.95 11.35
N ALA A 274 30.47 27.06 11.33
CA ALA A 274 31.10 28.39 11.37
C ALA A 274 31.87 28.68 12.69
N ASP A 275 31.58 27.91 13.73
CA ASP A 275 32.23 27.96 15.06
C ASP A 275 33.50 27.10 15.14
N GLY A 276 33.83 26.34 14.10
CA GLY A 276 34.95 25.43 14.04
C GLY A 276 34.71 24.06 14.67
N ASP A 277 33.47 23.78 15.11
CA ASP A 277 33.05 22.47 15.57
C ASP A 277 32.47 21.65 14.40
N PRO A 278 32.33 20.31 14.52
CA PRO A 278 31.66 19.49 13.50
C PRO A 278 30.25 20.01 13.19
N LEU A 279 29.89 20.10 11.90
CA LEU A 279 28.57 20.58 11.46
C LEU A 279 27.47 19.66 11.97
N VAL A 280 26.49 20.20 12.70
CA VAL A 280 25.32 19.48 13.19
C VAL A 280 24.04 20.10 12.60
N VAL A 281 23.28 19.30 11.84
CA VAL A 281 22.02 19.70 11.21
C VAL A 281 20.84 18.87 11.74
N LYS A 282 19.62 19.24 11.39
CA LYS A 282 18.46 18.36 11.60
C LYS A 282 18.36 17.39 10.43
N ALA A 283 17.93 16.17 10.69
CA ALA A 283 17.74 15.17 9.62
C ALA A 283 16.81 15.67 8.50
N ARG A 284 15.79 16.50 8.81
CA ARG A 284 14.94 17.14 7.79
C ARG A 284 15.72 17.96 6.75
N ASP A 285 16.83 18.54 7.14
CA ASP A 285 17.66 19.39 6.27
C ASP A 285 18.46 18.55 5.26
N LEU A 286 18.47 17.23 5.45
CA LEU A 286 19.11 16.22 4.59
C LEU A 286 18.06 15.41 3.80
N ALA A 287 16.76 15.71 3.95
CA ALA A 287 15.68 14.97 3.31
C ALA A 287 15.81 14.97 1.79
N GLY A 288 15.66 13.80 1.17
CA GLY A 288 15.70 13.62 -0.28
C GLY A 288 17.08 13.73 -0.93
N ARG A 289 18.15 13.93 -0.16
CA ARG A 289 19.52 13.91 -0.69
C ARG A 289 19.95 12.48 -0.98
N ASP A 290 20.73 12.32 -2.03
CA ASP A 290 21.26 11.03 -2.49
C ASP A 290 22.59 10.67 -1.80
N ASN A 291 22.98 9.40 -1.89
CA ASN A 291 24.29 8.88 -1.48
C ASN A 291 24.64 9.11 0.00
N LEU A 292 23.64 9.07 0.89
CA LEU A 292 23.88 9.29 2.33
C LEU A 292 23.84 7.97 3.11
N LEU A 293 24.84 7.79 3.99
CA LEU A 293 24.82 6.78 5.04
C LEU A 293 24.58 7.43 6.40
N PHE A 294 23.41 7.13 6.98
CA PHE A 294 23.06 7.49 8.35
C PHE A 294 23.42 6.35 9.30
N ARG A 295 24.22 6.63 10.31
CA ARG A 295 24.64 5.64 11.29
C ARG A 295 24.68 6.23 12.70
N ARG A 296 24.78 5.37 13.70
CA ARG A 296 25.09 5.75 15.08
C ARG A 296 26.56 5.48 15.39
N ASN A 297 27.27 6.47 15.89
CA ASN A 297 28.61 6.26 16.41
C ASN A 297 28.54 5.39 17.67
N SER A 298 29.13 4.20 17.63
CA SER A 298 29.04 3.22 18.73
C SER A 298 29.77 3.63 20.00
N ARG A 299 30.64 4.64 19.93
CA ARG A 299 31.42 5.16 21.09
C ARG A 299 30.71 6.32 21.77
N THR A 300 30.14 7.24 20.98
CA THR A 300 29.55 8.48 21.48
C THR A 300 28.01 8.44 21.52
N GLY A 301 27.37 7.53 20.77
CA GLY A 301 25.94 7.49 20.60
C GLY A 301 25.39 8.53 19.62
N THR A 302 26.23 9.41 19.08
CA THR A 302 25.86 10.48 18.16
C THR A 302 25.37 9.89 16.84
N VAL A 303 24.30 10.45 16.28
CA VAL A 303 23.88 10.13 14.91
C VAL A 303 24.76 10.90 13.93
N GLU A 304 25.32 10.19 13.00
CA GLU A 304 26.26 10.72 12.00
C GLU A 304 25.72 10.46 10.60
N VAL A 305 26.06 11.33 9.66
CA VAL A 305 25.87 11.13 8.22
C VAL A 305 27.19 11.32 7.50
N LEU A 306 27.41 10.49 6.48
CA LEU A 306 28.53 10.64 5.56
C LEU A 306 28.07 10.36 4.13
N GLU A 307 28.71 11.01 3.16
CA GLU A 307 28.52 10.68 1.75
C GLU A 307 29.17 9.34 1.44
N ARG A 308 28.45 8.50 0.71
CA ARG A 308 28.96 7.22 0.24
C ARG A 308 29.74 7.44 -1.05
N GLY A 309 30.99 7.03 -1.07
CA GLY A 309 31.86 7.14 -2.23
C GLY A 309 31.52 6.14 -3.35
N GLY A 310 30.41 6.30 -4.03
CA GLY A 310 30.13 5.67 -5.32
C GLY A 310 30.02 4.12 -5.39
N VAL A 311 30.08 3.40 -4.28
CA VAL A 311 29.86 1.95 -4.26
C VAL A 311 28.41 1.70 -3.88
N GLY A 312 27.56 1.36 -4.86
CA GLY A 312 26.18 0.97 -4.64
C GLY A 312 26.06 -0.21 -3.66
N ILE A 313 24.90 -0.41 -3.07
CA ILE A 313 24.59 -1.62 -2.32
C ILE A 313 24.37 -2.71 -3.37
N GLU A 314 25.19 -3.75 -3.34
CA GLU A 314 24.93 -4.96 -4.13
C GLU A 314 23.93 -5.80 -3.35
N LEU A 315 22.68 -5.81 -3.78
CA LEU A 315 21.64 -6.65 -3.20
C LEU A 315 21.87 -8.11 -3.64
N ASN A 316 21.54 -9.06 -2.77
CA ASN A 316 21.67 -10.47 -3.09
C ASN A 316 20.65 -10.87 -4.16
N ALA A 317 21.10 -10.99 -5.41
CA ALA A 317 20.25 -11.31 -6.57
C ALA A 317 19.41 -12.60 -6.38
N ALA A 318 19.91 -13.57 -5.61
CA ALA A 318 19.17 -14.81 -5.34
C ALA A 318 17.90 -14.58 -4.48
N LEU A 319 17.87 -13.54 -3.65
CA LEU A 319 16.70 -13.18 -2.84
C LEU A 319 15.61 -12.50 -3.66
N HIS A 320 15.99 -11.88 -4.78
CA HIS A 320 15.08 -11.16 -5.69
C HIS A 320 14.60 -12.00 -6.88
N ALA A 321 15.07 -13.25 -7.02
CA ALA A 321 14.59 -14.17 -8.05
C ALA A 321 13.15 -14.63 -7.72
N ASN A 322 12.21 -14.29 -8.59
CA ASN A 322 10.77 -14.61 -8.48
C ASN A 322 10.34 -15.62 -9.55
#